data_d31147bfe5faf106018f0e5c4292c12d
#
_entry.id   d31147bfe5faf106018f0e5c4292c12d
#
_cell.length_a   1.000
_cell.length_b   1.000
_cell.length_c   1.000
_cell.angle_alpha   90.00
_cell.angle_beta   90.00
_cell.angle_gamma   90.00
#
_symmetry.space_group_name_H-M   'P 1'
#
loop_
_entity.id
_entity.type
_entity.pdbx_description
1 polymer ?
#
loop_
_entity_poly.entity_id
_entity_poly.type
_entity_poly.pdbx_seq_one_letter_code
_entity_poly.pdbx_strand_id
1 'polypeptide(L)'
;MEISRQTNILPFSSYNIYDFVIDIDNYETILGNEIRNFEKISENEFKIKIGSMPNICLELIENKANKSVKLISNDSNLNFEILISINSIDENSSSVSVKFNGKFSSMIEMMIKNPLEKFIESLKNKIENINF
;
A
#
# COMPACT_ATOMS: atom_id res chain seq x y z
N MET A 1 -4.09 13.33 8.37
CA MET A 1 -2.74 13.21 7.76
C MET A 1 -2.87 12.54 6.41
N GLU A 2 -2.25 13.11 5.40
CA GLU A 2 -2.24 12.57 4.05
C GLU A 2 -0.80 12.44 3.57
N ILE A 3 -0.51 11.32 2.91
CA ILE A 3 0.78 11.08 2.26
C ILE A 3 0.48 10.55 0.88
N SER A 4 1.02 11.21 -0.16
CA SER A 4 0.79 10.80 -1.54
C SER A 4 2.11 10.60 -2.26
N ARG A 5 2.19 9.54 -3.06
CA ARG A 5 3.33 9.27 -3.94
C ARG A 5 2.81 8.77 -5.28
N GLN A 6 3.61 8.97 -6.31
CA GLN A 6 3.26 8.51 -7.65
C GLN A 6 4.50 7.90 -8.30
N THR A 7 4.31 6.81 -9.01
CA THR A 7 5.40 6.16 -9.76
C THR A 7 5.66 6.91 -11.07
N ASN A 8 6.80 6.59 -11.67
CA ASN A 8 7.04 6.90 -13.08
C ASN A 8 6.09 6.06 -13.94
N ILE A 9 6.08 6.34 -15.24
CA ILE A 9 5.32 5.50 -16.17
C ILE A 9 5.99 4.13 -16.25
N LEU A 10 5.18 3.09 -16.01
CA LEU A 10 5.64 1.70 -15.99
C LEU A 10 5.32 1.04 -17.32
N PRO A 11 6.21 0.16 -17.84
CA PRO A 11 6.01 -0.51 -19.13
C PRO A 11 5.08 -1.73 -19.01
N PHE A 12 3.96 -1.59 -18.29
CA PHE A 12 3.01 -2.67 -18.05
C PHE A 12 1.59 -2.13 -18.19
N SER A 13 0.68 -2.99 -18.65
CA SER A 13 -0.73 -2.64 -18.74
C SER A 13 -1.30 -2.43 -17.32
N SER A 14 -2.33 -1.60 -17.22
CA SER A 14 -3.04 -1.42 -15.95
C SER A 14 -3.61 -2.74 -15.43
N TYR A 15 -3.99 -3.63 -16.33
CA TYR A 15 -4.53 -4.93 -16.00
C TYR A 15 -3.52 -5.80 -15.26
N ASN A 16 -2.28 -5.86 -15.78
CA ASN A 16 -1.23 -6.65 -15.14
C ASN A 16 -0.84 -6.10 -13.78
N ILE A 17 -0.79 -4.78 -13.65
CA ILE A 17 -0.48 -4.15 -12.35
C ILE A 17 -1.61 -4.40 -11.36
N TYR A 18 -2.86 -4.28 -11.80
CA TYR A 18 -4.01 -4.54 -10.93
C TYR A 18 -3.98 -5.98 -10.40
N ASP A 19 -3.78 -6.95 -11.27
CA ASP A 19 -3.71 -8.36 -10.87
C ASP A 19 -2.61 -8.60 -9.85
N PHE A 20 -1.53 -7.86 -9.93
CA PHE A 20 -0.44 -7.96 -8.96
C PHE A 20 -0.80 -7.35 -7.61
N VAL A 21 -1.36 -6.14 -7.60
CA VAL A 21 -1.63 -5.42 -6.34
C VAL A 21 -2.87 -5.91 -5.61
N ILE A 22 -3.76 -6.65 -6.28
CA ILE A 22 -4.93 -7.23 -5.62
C ILE A 22 -4.62 -8.60 -4.96
N ASP A 23 -3.47 -9.16 -5.23
CA ASP A 23 -3.06 -10.46 -4.67
C ASP A 23 -2.24 -10.23 -3.40
N ILE A 24 -2.81 -10.66 -2.27
CA ILE A 24 -2.20 -10.45 -0.96
C ILE A 24 -0.83 -11.13 -0.83
N ASP A 25 -0.61 -12.23 -1.55
CA ASP A 25 0.65 -12.97 -1.49
C ASP A 25 1.83 -12.17 -2.04
N ASN A 26 1.56 -11.17 -2.86
CA ASN A 26 2.60 -10.30 -3.40
C ASN A 26 3.08 -9.25 -2.39
N TYR A 27 2.32 -9.02 -1.34
CA TYR A 27 2.62 -7.92 -0.40
C TYR A 27 3.81 -8.20 0.49
N GLU A 28 4.13 -9.46 0.75
CA GLU A 28 5.35 -9.80 1.50
C GLU A 28 6.58 -9.25 0.78
N THR A 29 6.57 -9.29 -0.55
CA THR A 29 7.65 -8.77 -1.38
C THR A 29 7.54 -7.25 -1.58
N ILE A 30 6.35 -6.75 -1.88
CA ILE A 30 6.13 -5.33 -2.16
C ILE A 30 6.48 -4.45 -0.97
N LEU A 31 6.12 -4.90 0.24
CA LEU A 31 6.27 -4.08 1.43
C LEU A 31 7.71 -3.88 1.87
N GLY A 32 8.62 -4.71 1.40
CA GLY A 32 10.06 -4.47 1.51
C GLY A 32 10.63 -4.52 2.92
N ASN A 33 11.79 -3.86 3.08
CA ASN A 33 12.59 -3.94 4.31
C ASN A 33 12.02 -3.16 5.49
N GLU A 34 11.09 -2.24 5.22
CA GLU A 34 10.46 -1.43 6.28
C GLU A 34 9.44 -2.24 7.08
N ILE A 35 9.05 -3.41 6.56
CA ILE A 35 8.02 -4.24 7.14
C ILE A 35 8.63 -5.43 7.85
N ARG A 36 8.13 -5.70 9.06
CA ARG A 36 8.53 -6.85 9.84
C ARG A 36 7.30 -7.70 10.12
N ASN A 37 7.53 -8.98 10.34
CA ASN A 37 6.51 -9.91 10.82
C ASN A 37 5.26 -9.99 9.93
N PHE A 38 5.48 -10.05 8.60
CA PHE A 38 4.35 -10.28 7.69
C PHE A 38 3.70 -11.62 8.03
N GLU A 39 2.39 -11.60 8.25
CA GLU A 39 1.62 -12.79 8.54
C GLU A 39 0.29 -12.74 7.81
N LYS A 40 0.09 -13.68 6.89
CA LYS A 40 -1.19 -13.79 6.18
C LYS A 40 -2.23 -14.37 7.13
N ILE A 41 -3.33 -13.65 7.33
CA ILE A 41 -4.42 -14.06 8.22
C ILE A 41 -5.50 -14.78 7.42
N SER A 42 -5.86 -14.25 6.25
CA SER A 42 -6.89 -14.81 5.37
C SER A 42 -6.56 -14.44 3.93
N GLU A 43 -7.48 -14.71 3.01
CA GLU A 43 -7.27 -14.39 1.59
C GLU A 43 -7.13 -12.90 1.33
N ASN A 44 -7.65 -12.05 2.23
CA ASN A 44 -7.62 -10.61 2.06
C ASN A 44 -7.13 -9.85 3.29
N GLU A 45 -6.57 -10.55 4.28
CA GLU A 45 -6.07 -9.88 5.50
C GLU A 45 -4.67 -10.34 5.83
N PHE A 46 -3.83 -9.40 6.26
CA PHE A 46 -2.49 -9.70 6.74
C PHE A 46 -2.11 -8.77 7.87
N LYS A 47 -1.18 -9.24 8.69
CA LYS A 47 -0.66 -8.48 9.82
C LYS A 47 0.79 -8.11 9.55
N ILE A 48 1.15 -6.87 9.88
CA ILE A 48 2.51 -6.37 9.69
C ILE A 48 2.92 -5.49 10.86
N LYS A 49 4.21 -5.23 10.94
CA LYS A 49 4.77 -4.24 11.87
C LYS A 49 5.59 -3.25 11.06
N ILE A 50 5.20 -1.97 11.15
CA ILE A 50 5.88 -0.88 10.45
C ILE A 50 6.82 -0.20 11.44
N GLY A 51 8.14 -0.34 11.21
CA GLY A 51 9.15 0.25 12.10
C GLY A 51 8.96 -0.18 13.54
N SER A 52 8.87 0.79 14.46
CA SER A 52 8.65 0.55 15.88
C SER A 52 7.17 0.60 16.29
N MET A 53 6.27 0.72 15.31
CA MET A 53 4.83 0.76 15.58
C MET A 53 4.33 -0.62 16.03
N PRO A 54 3.19 -0.67 16.74
CA PRO A 54 2.55 -1.96 17.06
C PRO A 54 2.15 -2.72 15.79
N ASN A 55 1.91 -4.03 15.93
CA ASN A 55 1.38 -4.83 14.83
C ASN A 55 0.05 -4.26 14.37
N ILE A 56 -0.16 -4.23 13.06
CA ILE A 56 -1.37 -3.72 12.43
C ILE A 56 -1.94 -4.79 11.51
N CYS A 57 -3.25 -5.00 11.60
CA CYS A 57 -3.95 -5.86 10.67
C CYS A 57 -4.54 -5.01 9.54
N LEU A 58 -4.21 -5.36 8.31
CA LEU A 58 -4.69 -4.66 7.12
C LEU A 58 -5.57 -5.58 6.28
N GLU A 59 -6.67 -5.04 5.81
CA GLU A 59 -7.57 -5.72 4.88
C GLU A 59 -7.36 -5.14 3.48
N LEU A 60 -7.12 -6.03 2.52
CA LEU A 60 -6.97 -5.67 1.10
C LEU A 60 -8.30 -5.88 0.40
N ILE A 61 -8.85 -4.82 -0.15
CA ILE A 61 -10.13 -4.86 -0.85
C ILE A 61 -10.05 -4.22 -2.23
N GLU A 62 -10.90 -4.68 -3.13
CA GLU A 62 -11.11 -4.02 -4.39
C GLU A 62 -11.90 -2.72 -4.14
N ASN A 63 -11.40 -1.59 -4.66
CA ASN A 63 -12.10 -0.32 -4.59
C ASN A 63 -12.87 -0.05 -5.88
N LYS A 64 -12.16 -0.08 -7.02
CA LYS A 64 -12.77 -0.01 -8.34
C LYS A 64 -12.15 -1.11 -9.21
N ALA A 65 -12.98 -1.93 -9.83
CA ALA A 65 -12.53 -3.06 -10.63
C ALA A 65 -11.49 -2.64 -11.66
N ASN A 66 -10.34 -3.31 -11.67
CA ASN A 66 -9.21 -3.11 -12.57
C ASN A 66 -8.59 -1.70 -12.51
N LYS A 67 -8.94 -0.89 -11.49
CA LYS A 67 -8.45 0.49 -11.37
C LYS A 67 -7.80 0.80 -10.04
N SER A 68 -8.35 0.31 -8.94
CA SER A 68 -7.79 0.64 -7.63
C SER A 68 -8.13 -0.40 -6.57
N VAL A 69 -7.24 -0.50 -5.59
CA VAL A 69 -7.43 -1.33 -4.40
C VAL A 69 -7.20 -0.46 -3.16
N LYS A 70 -7.74 -0.91 -2.02
CA LYS A 70 -7.52 -0.26 -0.74
C LYS A 70 -6.93 -1.23 0.25
N LEU A 71 -6.03 -0.72 1.08
CA LEU A 71 -5.58 -1.38 2.31
C LEU A 71 -6.21 -0.61 3.45
N ILE A 72 -7.02 -1.28 4.26
CA ILE A 72 -7.75 -0.66 5.36
C ILE A 72 -7.25 -1.23 6.67
N SER A 73 -6.86 -0.34 7.59
CA SER A 73 -6.50 -0.76 8.94
C SER A 73 -7.75 -1.11 9.73
N ASN A 74 -7.72 -2.30 10.35
CA ASN A 74 -8.79 -2.75 11.25
C ASN A 74 -8.47 -2.47 12.72
N ASP A 75 -7.44 -1.67 12.98
CA ASP A 75 -7.05 -1.28 14.33
C ASP A 75 -7.78 0.00 14.73
N SER A 76 -8.55 -0.05 15.82
CA SER A 76 -9.32 1.10 16.30
C SER A 76 -8.44 2.26 16.78
N ASN A 77 -7.19 1.99 17.15
CA ASN A 77 -6.25 3.01 17.62
C ASN A 77 -5.47 3.67 16.49
N LEU A 78 -5.34 2.98 15.36
CA LEU A 78 -4.63 3.48 14.18
C LEU A 78 -5.52 3.28 12.96
N ASN A 79 -6.51 4.14 12.83
CA ASN A 79 -7.50 4.03 11.76
C ASN A 79 -7.03 4.80 10.53
N PHE A 80 -6.75 4.08 9.46
CA PHE A 80 -6.30 4.70 8.21
C PHE A 80 -6.63 3.80 7.01
N GLU A 81 -6.48 4.37 5.83
CA GLU A 81 -6.58 3.61 4.59
C GLU A 81 -5.48 4.03 3.63
N ILE A 82 -5.08 3.11 2.77
CA ILE A 82 -4.12 3.35 1.69
C ILE A 82 -4.83 3.01 0.38
N LEU A 83 -4.94 3.99 -0.51
CA LEU A 83 -5.53 3.81 -1.82
C LEU A 83 -4.42 3.65 -2.85
N ILE A 84 -4.43 2.53 -3.56
CA ILE A 84 -3.51 2.27 -4.66
C ILE A 84 -4.32 2.36 -5.95
N SER A 85 -4.09 3.41 -6.73
CA SER A 85 -4.82 3.68 -7.97
C SER A 85 -3.91 3.51 -9.17
N ILE A 86 -4.42 2.85 -10.19
CA ILE A 86 -3.67 2.56 -11.41
C ILE A 86 -4.25 3.42 -12.53
N ASN A 87 -3.40 4.25 -13.14
CA ASN A 87 -3.78 5.13 -14.24
C ASN A 87 -3.25 4.54 -15.54
N SER A 88 -4.16 4.09 -16.39
CA SER A 88 -3.79 3.58 -17.72
C SER A 88 -3.36 4.73 -18.60
N ILE A 89 -2.16 4.64 -19.20
CA ILE A 89 -1.65 5.60 -20.17
C ILE A 89 -2.02 5.11 -21.57
N ASP A 90 -1.69 3.84 -21.84
CA ASP A 90 -2.07 3.14 -23.07
C ASP A 90 -2.16 1.63 -22.77
N GLU A 91 -2.27 0.79 -23.78
CA GLU A 91 -2.43 -0.65 -23.62
C GLU A 91 -1.27 -1.32 -22.89
N ASN A 92 -0.08 -0.72 -22.97
CA ASN A 92 1.17 -1.32 -22.45
C ASN A 92 1.88 -0.44 -21.46
N SER A 93 1.25 0.63 -20.99
CA SER A 93 1.89 1.50 -20.02
C SER A 93 0.86 2.10 -19.06
N SER A 94 1.30 2.33 -17.83
CA SER A 94 0.46 2.89 -16.79
C SER A 94 1.34 3.49 -15.68
N SER A 95 0.72 4.29 -14.82
CA SER A 95 1.35 4.78 -13.61
C SER A 95 0.50 4.43 -12.41
N VAL A 96 1.10 4.44 -11.22
CA VAL A 96 0.42 4.07 -9.99
C VAL A 96 0.56 5.20 -8.98
N SER A 97 -0.54 5.57 -8.35
CA SER A 97 -0.50 6.50 -7.22
C SER A 97 -0.83 5.74 -5.93
N VAL A 98 -0.13 6.11 -4.86
CA VAL A 98 -0.33 5.54 -3.53
C VAL A 98 -0.67 6.69 -2.61
N LYS A 99 -1.86 6.65 -2.02
CA LYS A 99 -2.34 7.71 -1.14
C LYS A 99 -2.73 7.14 0.22
N PHE A 100 -2.07 7.62 1.26
CA PHE A 100 -2.39 7.31 2.65
C PHE A 100 -3.29 8.40 3.20
N ASN A 101 -4.34 8.00 3.92
CA ASN A 101 -5.24 8.94 4.59
C ASN A 101 -5.64 8.38 5.96
N GLY A 102 -5.43 9.17 7.00
CA GLY A 102 -5.79 8.79 8.35
C GLY A 102 -5.92 10.00 9.26
N LYS A 103 -6.68 9.82 10.35
CA LYS A 103 -6.88 10.86 11.35
C LYS A 103 -6.34 10.36 12.69
N PHE A 104 -5.42 11.14 13.27
CA PHE A 104 -4.77 10.80 14.53
C PHE A 104 -4.67 12.05 15.41
N SER A 105 -4.50 11.84 16.70
CA SER A 105 -4.16 12.95 17.59
C SER A 105 -2.78 13.50 17.20
N SER A 106 -2.51 14.75 17.57
CA SER A 106 -1.24 15.39 17.27
C SER A 106 -0.04 14.60 17.80
N MET A 107 -0.18 14.03 18.99
CA MET A 107 0.87 13.24 19.62
C MET A 107 1.16 11.97 18.82
N ILE A 108 0.13 11.23 18.44
CA ILE A 108 0.28 10.00 17.66
C ILE A 108 0.85 10.33 16.28
N GLU A 109 0.36 11.39 15.64
CA GLU A 109 0.84 11.82 14.34
C GLU A 109 2.34 12.10 14.34
N MET A 110 2.84 12.76 15.40
CA MET A 110 4.28 13.01 15.55
C MET A 110 5.09 11.71 15.65
N MET A 111 4.53 10.69 16.28
CA MET A 111 5.21 9.42 16.49
C MET A 111 5.26 8.56 15.24
N ILE A 112 4.21 8.59 14.43
CA ILE A 112 4.06 7.64 13.31
C ILE A 112 4.39 8.25 11.95
N LYS A 113 4.51 9.56 11.84
CA LYS A 113 4.71 10.25 10.57
C LYS A 113 5.92 9.73 9.80
N ASN A 114 7.08 9.69 10.43
CA ASN A 114 8.30 9.26 9.75
C ASN A 114 8.25 7.80 9.30
N PRO A 115 7.89 6.83 10.16
CA PRO A 115 7.76 5.44 9.69
C PRO A 115 6.72 5.27 8.60
N LEU A 116 5.61 6.01 8.66
CA LEU A 116 4.59 5.93 7.61
C LEU A 116 5.07 6.53 6.29
N GLU A 117 5.77 7.66 6.31
CA GLU A 117 6.33 8.23 5.09
C GLU A 117 7.31 7.27 4.42
N LYS A 118 8.15 6.61 5.22
CA LYS A 118 9.09 5.60 4.71
C LYS A 118 8.35 4.40 4.14
N PHE A 119 7.30 3.96 4.82
CA PHE A 119 6.49 2.84 4.36
C PHE A 119 5.83 3.13 3.00
N ILE A 120 5.19 4.30 2.87
CA ILE A 120 4.52 4.69 1.62
C ILE A 120 5.53 4.87 0.50
N GLU A 121 6.70 5.48 0.77
CA GLU A 121 7.77 5.61 -0.20
C GLU A 121 8.30 4.25 -0.64
N SER A 122 8.49 3.34 0.29
CA SER A 122 8.95 1.98 0.02
C SER A 122 7.95 1.22 -0.85
N LEU A 123 6.68 1.32 -0.52
CA LEU A 123 5.60 0.71 -1.28
C LEU A 123 5.59 1.23 -2.73
N LYS A 124 5.69 2.54 -2.90
CA LYS A 124 5.77 3.17 -4.21
C LYS A 124 7.00 2.67 -4.98
N ASN A 125 8.16 2.64 -4.35
CA ASN A 125 9.40 2.21 -4.99
C ASN A 125 9.35 0.74 -5.40
N LYS A 126 8.77 -0.12 -4.59
CA LYS A 126 8.63 -1.54 -4.92
C LYS A 126 7.69 -1.75 -6.09
N ILE A 127 6.59 -1.01 -6.13
CA ILE A 127 5.66 -1.06 -7.27
C ILE A 127 6.38 -0.57 -8.54
N GLU A 128 7.16 0.50 -8.43
CA GLU A 128 7.90 1.07 -9.55
C GLU A 128 8.93 0.09 -10.12
N ASN A 129 9.44 -0.82 -9.31
CA ASN A 129 10.46 -1.79 -9.69
C ASN A 129 9.90 -3.20 -9.91
N ILE A 130 8.59 -3.34 -10.05
CA ILE A 130 7.98 -4.63 -10.38
C ILE A 130 8.52 -5.12 -11.70
N ASN A 131 8.82 -6.42 -11.74
CA ASN A 131 9.26 -7.11 -12.94
C ASN A 131 8.42 -8.38 -13.11
N PHE A 132 7.61 -8.38 -14.14
CA PHE A 132 6.75 -9.53 -14.45
C PHE A 132 7.45 -10.55 -15.34
#